data_da253f21af65a04ffe552d0ceb9225da
#
_entry.id   da253f21af65a04ffe552d0ceb9225da
#
_cell.length_a   1.000
_cell.length_b   1.000
_cell.length_c   1.000
_cell.angle_alpha   90.00
_cell.angle_beta   90.00
_cell.angle_gamma   90.00
#
_symmetry.space_group_name_H-M   'P 1'
#
loop_
_entity.id
_entity.type
_entity.pdbx_description
1 polymer ?
#
loop_
_entity_poly.entity_id
_entity_poly.type
_entity_poly.pdbx_seq_one_letter_code
_entity_poly.pdbx_strand_id
1 'polypeptide(L)'
;GSLGAKFMDRVNPLDKHMMLMMELREFAPAPPAPQLFGNAGREHMEKYGTTAEHFAKVGWKNHKHSVNNPYSQFQDEYTLEQILAAPQVYGPLTKLQCCPTSDGGGAAVLASEDFVRKHKLEAKAVEILGMAMATDMPSTFDEKSMIKLVGFDLTKKAAEKVYVQSGLGPENVDVVELHDCFSCNELITYEGLGLCPVGKAGEFVDSGANTYGGKVVTNPSGGLLSKGHPLGATGLAQCYELTHQLRGTADQRQVK
;
A
#
# COMPACT_ATOMS: atom_id res chain seq x y z
N GLY A 1 -15.48 -5.91 8.64
CA GLY A 1 -15.82 -4.53 9.00
C GLY A 1 -16.91 -3.97 8.12
N SER A 2 -17.63 -2.99 8.60
CA SER A 2 -18.59 -2.21 7.81
C SER A 2 -17.94 -0.89 7.42
N LEU A 3 -18.15 -0.44 6.19
CA LEU A 3 -17.74 0.92 5.75
C LEU A 3 -18.46 2.05 6.48
N GLY A 4 -19.37 1.73 7.42
CA GLY A 4 -19.99 2.72 8.30
C GLY A 4 -21.00 3.66 7.64
N ALA A 5 -21.13 3.62 6.33
CA ALA A 5 -21.99 4.52 5.57
C ALA A 5 -23.50 4.45 5.93
N LYS A 6 -23.89 3.45 6.67
CA LYS A 6 -25.29 3.25 7.11
C LYS A 6 -25.57 3.73 8.55
N PHE A 7 -24.56 4.19 9.26
CA PHE A 7 -24.72 4.64 10.64
C PHE A 7 -24.79 6.16 10.69
N MET A 8 -25.97 6.69 10.42
CA MET A 8 -26.26 8.14 10.44
C MET A 8 -26.16 8.77 11.84
N ASP A 9 -26.06 7.96 12.88
CA ASP A 9 -25.96 8.34 14.30
C ASP A 9 -24.52 8.50 14.80
N ARG A 10 -23.53 8.36 13.94
CA ARG A 10 -22.10 8.41 14.30
C ARG A 10 -21.40 9.56 13.61
N VAL A 11 -20.48 10.18 14.34
CA VAL A 11 -19.52 11.12 13.75
C VAL A 11 -18.62 10.35 12.79
N ASN A 12 -18.46 10.86 11.58
CA ASN A 12 -17.54 10.30 10.62
C ASN A 12 -16.09 10.58 11.09
N PRO A 13 -15.26 9.57 11.34
CA PRO A 13 -13.90 9.78 11.82
C PRO A 13 -13.02 10.51 10.79
N LEU A 14 -13.45 10.61 9.53
CA LEU A 14 -12.73 11.31 8.46
C LEU A 14 -13.20 12.75 8.23
N ASP A 15 -14.15 13.28 9.01
CA ASP A 15 -14.69 14.62 8.79
C ASP A 15 -13.58 15.69 8.74
N LYS A 16 -12.63 15.65 9.68
CA LYS A 16 -11.51 16.59 9.72
C LYS A 16 -10.62 16.49 8.46
N HIS A 17 -10.38 15.27 7.97
CA HIS A 17 -9.61 15.04 6.74
C HIS A 17 -10.36 15.58 5.52
N MET A 18 -11.66 15.34 5.45
CA MET A 18 -12.50 15.83 4.35
C MET A 18 -12.59 17.36 4.34
N MET A 19 -12.72 17.98 5.50
CA MET A 19 -12.74 19.45 5.61
C MET A 19 -11.43 20.06 5.13
N LEU A 20 -10.30 19.51 5.57
CA LEU A 20 -8.98 19.99 5.12
C LEU A 20 -8.77 19.76 3.62
N MET A 21 -9.16 18.60 3.09
CA MET A 21 -9.11 18.37 1.65
C MET A 21 -9.92 19.42 0.87
N MET A 22 -11.13 19.74 1.30
CA MET A 22 -11.97 20.77 0.66
C MET A 22 -11.40 22.19 0.80
N GLU A 23 -10.65 22.47 1.88
CA GLU A 23 -9.92 23.73 2.03
C GLU A 23 -8.74 23.83 1.04
N LEU A 24 -8.03 22.73 0.82
CA LEU A 24 -6.80 22.70 0.01
C LEU A 24 -7.05 22.49 -1.48
N ARG A 25 -8.11 21.80 -1.83
CA ARG A 25 -8.44 21.38 -3.19
C ARG A 25 -9.94 21.49 -3.46
N GLU A 26 -10.29 21.73 -4.71
CA GLU A 26 -11.67 21.75 -5.15
C GLU A 26 -12.32 20.36 -4.98
N PHE A 27 -13.52 20.35 -4.40
CA PHE A 27 -14.31 19.13 -4.27
C PHE A 27 -15.04 18.83 -5.59
N ALA A 28 -14.74 17.67 -6.16
CA ALA A 28 -15.31 17.22 -7.43
C ALA A 28 -16.46 16.20 -7.22
N PRO A 29 -17.32 16.00 -8.23
CA PRO A 29 -18.36 14.96 -8.20
C PRO A 29 -17.75 13.57 -8.43
N ALA A 30 -16.85 13.14 -7.53
CA ALA A 30 -16.16 11.86 -7.54
C ALA A 30 -16.16 11.27 -6.12
N PRO A 31 -15.97 9.95 -5.95
CA PRO A 31 -15.91 9.34 -4.64
C PRO A 31 -14.82 9.97 -3.75
N PRO A 32 -15.05 10.13 -2.43
CA PRO A 32 -14.10 10.82 -1.54
C PRO A 32 -12.71 10.20 -1.46
N ALA A 33 -12.60 8.89 -1.39
CA ALA A 33 -11.30 8.23 -1.24
C ALA A 33 -10.36 8.46 -2.45
N PRO A 34 -10.78 8.29 -3.71
CA PRO A 34 -9.99 8.69 -4.87
C PRO A 34 -9.60 10.17 -4.87
N GLN A 35 -10.43 11.06 -4.31
CA GLN A 35 -10.09 12.49 -4.21
C GLN A 35 -8.96 12.72 -3.20
N LEU A 36 -9.01 12.08 -2.02
CA LEU A 36 -7.93 12.18 -1.02
C LEU A 36 -6.59 11.76 -1.63
N PHE A 37 -6.50 10.55 -2.16
CA PHE A 37 -5.26 9.99 -2.68
C PHE A 37 -4.86 10.58 -4.03
N GLY A 38 -5.80 10.87 -4.91
CA GLY A 38 -5.51 11.54 -6.18
C GLY A 38 -4.99 12.96 -5.99
N ASN A 39 -5.47 13.70 -5.00
CA ASN A 39 -4.93 15.01 -4.64
C ASN A 39 -3.53 14.92 -4.02
N ALA A 40 -3.25 13.88 -3.23
CA ALA A 40 -1.89 13.61 -2.76
C ALA A 40 -0.94 13.30 -3.93
N GLY A 41 -1.40 12.52 -4.92
CA GLY A 41 -0.66 12.29 -6.15
C GLY A 41 -0.41 13.60 -6.94
N ARG A 42 -1.42 14.47 -7.06
CA ARG A 42 -1.25 15.79 -7.71
C ARG A 42 -0.23 16.66 -6.98
N GLU A 43 -0.28 16.72 -5.65
CA GLU A 43 0.73 17.45 -4.88
C GLU A 43 2.13 16.88 -5.10
N HIS A 44 2.26 15.55 -5.20
CA HIS A 44 3.54 14.90 -5.48
C HIS A 44 4.07 15.27 -6.89
N MET A 45 3.17 15.34 -7.88
CA MET A 45 3.51 15.82 -9.23
C MET A 45 3.99 17.29 -9.20
N GLU A 46 3.25 18.15 -8.49
CA GLU A 46 3.55 19.58 -8.37
C GLU A 46 4.89 19.84 -7.66
N LYS A 47 5.18 19.09 -6.59
CA LYS A 47 6.38 19.29 -5.77
C LYS A 47 7.64 18.66 -6.35
N TYR A 48 7.51 17.46 -6.93
CA TYR A 48 8.66 16.61 -7.22
C TYR A 48 8.77 16.23 -8.70
N GLY A 49 7.83 16.66 -9.54
CA GLY A 49 7.84 16.37 -10.97
C GLY A 49 7.43 14.93 -11.31
N THR A 50 6.84 14.20 -10.38
CA THR A 50 6.22 12.89 -10.66
C THR A 50 5.16 13.04 -11.75
N THR A 51 5.02 12.06 -12.61
CA THR A 51 4.09 12.07 -13.73
C THR A 51 2.96 11.08 -13.54
N ALA A 52 1.87 11.24 -14.30
CA ALA A 52 0.80 10.25 -14.33
C ALA A 52 1.29 8.87 -14.77
N GLU A 53 2.32 8.81 -15.60
CA GLU A 53 2.94 7.55 -16.05
C GLU A 53 3.61 6.79 -14.90
N HIS A 54 4.26 7.47 -13.94
CA HIS A 54 4.83 6.81 -12.77
C HIS A 54 3.76 6.08 -11.96
N PHE A 55 2.59 6.71 -11.75
CA PHE A 55 1.46 6.06 -11.08
C PHE A 55 0.87 4.91 -11.90
N ALA A 56 0.81 5.07 -13.23
CA ALA A 56 0.35 4.01 -14.11
C ALA A 56 1.31 2.80 -14.10
N LYS A 57 2.63 3.01 -14.03
CA LYS A 57 3.63 1.95 -13.88
C LYS A 57 3.46 1.17 -12.58
N VAL A 58 3.07 1.81 -11.49
CA VAL A 58 2.70 1.12 -10.24
C VAL A 58 1.49 0.20 -10.47
N GLY A 59 0.43 0.71 -11.10
CA GLY A 59 -0.75 -0.08 -11.45
C GLY A 59 -0.40 -1.26 -12.38
N TRP A 60 0.35 -1.00 -13.43
CA TRP A 60 0.84 -2.01 -14.37
C TRP A 60 1.61 -3.12 -13.66
N LYS A 61 2.56 -2.76 -12.79
CA LYS A 61 3.35 -3.71 -11.99
C LYS A 61 2.43 -4.59 -11.15
N ASN A 62 1.47 -4.03 -10.42
CA ASN A 62 0.60 -4.79 -9.53
C ASN A 62 -0.30 -5.75 -10.30
N HIS A 63 -0.87 -5.34 -11.44
CA HIS A 63 -1.62 -6.23 -12.31
C HIS A 63 -0.75 -7.36 -12.88
N LYS A 64 0.49 -7.07 -13.26
CA LYS A 64 1.44 -8.10 -13.71
C LYS A 64 1.80 -9.11 -12.61
N HIS A 65 2.00 -8.64 -11.36
CA HIS A 65 2.28 -9.53 -10.23
C HIS A 65 1.09 -10.43 -9.90
N SER A 66 -0.14 -9.94 -10.00
CA SER A 66 -1.35 -10.68 -9.67
C SER A 66 -1.65 -11.86 -10.58
N VAL A 67 -1.15 -11.87 -11.80
CA VAL A 67 -1.33 -13.00 -12.75
C VAL A 67 -0.94 -14.34 -12.12
N ASN A 68 0.10 -14.34 -11.30
CA ASN A 68 0.60 -15.52 -10.60
C ASN A 68 -0.05 -15.77 -9.23
N ASN A 69 -1.06 -14.98 -8.85
CA ASN A 69 -1.75 -15.15 -7.57
C ASN A 69 -3.14 -15.77 -7.77
N PRO A 70 -3.34 -17.07 -7.45
CA PRO A 70 -4.63 -17.74 -7.65
C PRO A 70 -5.75 -17.16 -6.77
N TYR A 71 -5.41 -16.39 -5.73
CA TYR A 71 -6.37 -15.73 -4.83
C TYR A 71 -6.67 -14.28 -5.23
N SER A 72 -6.05 -13.78 -6.30
CA SER A 72 -6.27 -12.43 -6.77
C SER A 72 -7.65 -12.30 -7.43
N GLN A 73 -8.34 -11.20 -7.14
CA GLN A 73 -9.64 -10.88 -7.75
C GLN A 73 -9.49 -10.63 -9.25
N PHE A 74 -8.41 -9.98 -9.66
CA PHE A 74 -8.04 -9.75 -11.04
C PHE A 74 -6.73 -10.45 -11.36
N GLN A 75 -6.72 -11.26 -12.42
CA GLN A 75 -5.54 -12.01 -12.88
C GLN A 75 -5.21 -11.70 -14.34
N ASP A 76 -5.84 -10.66 -14.89
CA ASP A 76 -5.58 -10.21 -16.25
C ASP A 76 -4.27 -9.39 -16.29
N GLU A 77 -3.46 -9.67 -17.30
CA GLU A 77 -2.29 -8.84 -17.60
C GLU A 77 -2.71 -7.67 -18.49
N TYR A 78 -2.26 -6.46 -18.15
CA TYR A 78 -2.50 -5.24 -18.91
C TYR A 78 -1.19 -4.65 -19.42
N THR A 79 -1.23 -3.94 -20.55
CA THR A 79 -0.11 -3.08 -20.95
C THR A 79 -0.16 -1.75 -20.22
N LEU A 80 0.96 -1.02 -20.21
CA LEU A 80 1.00 0.32 -19.62
C LEU A 80 0.01 1.28 -20.28
N GLU A 81 -0.13 1.17 -21.61
CA GLU A 81 -1.07 1.96 -22.41
C GLU A 81 -2.52 1.67 -22.01
N GLN A 82 -2.85 0.42 -21.72
CA GLN A 82 -4.19 0.04 -21.24
C GLN A 82 -4.48 0.61 -19.84
N ILE A 83 -3.48 0.62 -18.94
CA ILE A 83 -3.61 1.27 -17.62
C ILE A 83 -3.87 2.76 -17.78
N LEU A 84 -3.09 3.44 -18.64
CA LEU A 84 -3.24 4.88 -18.91
C LEU A 84 -4.57 5.23 -19.59
N ALA A 85 -5.02 4.40 -20.51
CA ALA A 85 -6.25 4.60 -21.27
C ALA A 85 -7.54 4.13 -20.55
N ALA A 86 -7.40 3.50 -19.37
CA ALA A 86 -8.56 3.08 -18.59
C ALA A 86 -9.41 4.30 -18.15
N PRO A 87 -10.71 4.13 -17.90
CA PRO A 87 -11.59 5.23 -17.51
C PRO A 87 -11.02 6.01 -16.33
N GLN A 88 -10.95 7.33 -16.47
CA GLN A 88 -10.45 8.22 -15.41
C GLN A 88 -11.41 8.22 -14.22
N VAL A 89 -10.85 8.17 -13.02
CA VAL A 89 -11.61 8.23 -11.76
C VAL A 89 -11.46 9.59 -11.12
N TYR A 90 -10.22 10.02 -10.85
CA TYR A 90 -9.94 11.34 -10.30
C TYR A 90 -8.44 11.69 -10.38
N GLY A 91 -8.12 12.93 -10.79
CA GLY A 91 -6.73 13.38 -10.89
C GLY A 91 -5.90 12.48 -11.80
N PRO A 92 -4.74 11.97 -11.37
CA PRO A 92 -3.93 11.06 -12.17
C PRO A 92 -4.43 9.61 -12.16
N LEU A 93 -5.50 9.30 -11.42
CA LEU A 93 -5.97 7.94 -11.21
C LEU A 93 -6.96 7.50 -12.30
N THR A 94 -6.66 6.39 -12.95
CA THR A 94 -7.59 5.63 -13.78
C THR A 94 -8.18 4.45 -13.01
N LYS A 95 -9.22 3.82 -13.56
CA LYS A 95 -9.92 2.68 -12.93
C LYS A 95 -8.96 1.53 -12.54
N LEU A 96 -7.98 1.23 -13.40
CA LEU A 96 -6.99 0.17 -13.15
C LEU A 96 -5.89 0.56 -12.14
N GLN A 97 -5.95 1.77 -11.61
CA GLN A 97 -5.08 2.29 -10.56
C GLN A 97 -5.81 2.46 -9.21
N CYS A 98 -7.04 1.93 -9.11
CA CYS A 98 -7.88 1.97 -7.93
C CYS A 98 -8.24 0.54 -7.51
N CYS A 99 -8.15 0.24 -6.20
CA CYS A 99 -8.56 -1.06 -5.70
C CYS A 99 -10.06 -1.30 -5.92
N PRO A 100 -10.48 -2.55 -6.25
CA PRO A 100 -11.88 -2.88 -6.33
C PRO A 100 -12.51 -2.99 -4.94
N THR A 101 -13.83 -2.83 -4.86
CA THR A 101 -14.60 -3.25 -3.70
C THR A 101 -14.59 -4.76 -3.61
N SER A 102 -14.25 -5.31 -2.44
CA SER A 102 -14.05 -6.74 -2.26
C SER A 102 -14.63 -7.21 -0.93
N ASP A 103 -15.08 -8.45 -0.90
CA ASP A 103 -15.36 -9.20 0.32
C ASP A 103 -14.28 -10.26 0.53
N GLY A 104 -13.96 -10.53 1.80
CA GLY A 104 -12.95 -11.53 2.11
C GLY A 104 -12.77 -11.75 3.60
N GLY A 105 -12.09 -12.84 3.95
CA GLY A 105 -11.70 -13.18 5.30
C GLY A 105 -10.24 -13.62 5.36
N GLY A 106 -9.59 -13.35 6.49
CA GLY A 106 -8.23 -13.80 6.75
C GLY A 106 -8.08 -14.17 8.22
N ALA A 107 -7.16 -15.08 8.49
CA ALA A 107 -6.82 -15.49 9.85
C ALA A 107 -5.31 -15.74 9.97
N ALA A 108 -4.75 -15.42 11.12
CA ALA A 108 -3.37 -15.73 11.48
C ALA A 108 -3.34 -16.42 12.84
N VAL A 109 -2.46 -17.41 12.98
CA VAL A 109 -2.19 -18.09 14.25
C VAL A 109 -0.91 -17.50 14.83
N LEU A 110 -1.02 -16.88 15.99
CA LEU A 110 0.10 -16.37 16.77
C LEU A 110 0.47 -17.37 17.87
N ALA A 111 1.74 -17.62 18.05
CA ALA A 111 2.25 -18.53 19.06
C ALA A 111 3.48 -17.89 19.75
N SER A 112 3.66 -18.17 21.04
CA SER A 112 4.91 -17.81 21.74
C SER A 112 6.07 -18.67 21.25
N GLU A 113 7.28 -18.18 21.40
CA GLU A 113 8.50 -18.94 21.09
C GLU A 113 8.56 -20.27 21.84
N ASP A 114 8.18 -20.27 23.14
CA ASP A 114 8.11 -21.50 23.95
C ASP A 114 7.14 -22.52 23.39
N PHE A 115 5.98 -22.07 22.90
CA PHE A 115 5.01 -22.95 22.24
C PHE A 115 5.59 -23.56 20.96
N VAL A 116 6.24 -22.73 20.14
CA VAL A 116 6.89 -23.16 18.89
C VAL A 116 7.94 -24.23 19.18
N ARG A 117 8.84 -23.99 20.15
CA ARG A 117 9.89 -24.93 20.57
C ARG A 117 9.29 -26.23 21.15
N LYS A 118 8.33 -26.10 22.07
CA LYS A 118 7.66 -27.25 22.70
C LYS A 118 7.02 -28.19 21.69
N HIS A 119 6.45 -27.64 20.62
CA HIS A 119 5.72 -28.39 19.60
C HIS A 119 6.55 -28.65 18.32
N LYS A 120 7.85 -28.29 18.30
CA LYS A 120 8.79 -28.49 17.18
C LYS A 120 8.26 -27.90 15.88
N LEU A 121 7.82 -26.62 15.94
CA LEU A 121 7.22 -25.89 14.83
C LEU A 121 8.19 -24.89 14.16
N GLU A 122 9.48 -24.89 14.54
CA GLU A 122 10.49 -23.92 14.10
C GLU A 122 10.57 -23.82 12.57
N ALA A 123 10.50 -24.94 11.88
CA ALA A 123 10.53 -24.99 10.41
C ALA A 123 9.30 -24.33 9.73
N LYS A 124 8.23 -24.07 10.49
CA LYS A 124 6.98 -23.46 10.01
C LYS A 124 6.74 -22.07 10.58
N ALA A 125 7.42 -21.72 11.65
CA ALA A 125 7.26 -20.42 12.30
C ALA A 125 7.91 -19.31 11.46
N VAL A 126 7.30 -18.13 11.54
CA VAL A 126 7.85 -16.88 11.03
C VAL A 126 7.90 -15.92 12.19
N GLU A 127 9.04 -15.31 12.42
CA GLU A 127 9.24 -14.40 13.53
C GLU A 127 8.78 -12.97 13.19
N ILE A 128 8.09 -12.33 14.12
CA ILE A 128 7.72 -10.92 14.05
C ILE A 128 8.79 -10.12 14.79
N LEU A 129 9.73 -9.53 14.08
CA LEU A 129 10.84 -8.75 14.64
C LEU A 129 10.43 -7.38 15.17
N GLY A 130 9.35 -6.83 14.67
CA GLY A 130 8.85 -5.53 15.11
C GLY A 130 7.40 -5.30 14.70
N MET A 131 6.69 -4.53 15.51
CA MET A 131 5.32 -4.12 15.23
C MET A 131 5.09 -2.73 15.81
N ALA A 132 4.53 -1.84 15.02
CA ALA A 132 4.22 -0.49 15.46
C ALA A 132 2.88 -0.01 14.90
N MET A 133 2.24 0.85 15.68
CA MET A 133 1.08 1.62 15.26
C MET A 133 1.36 3.10 15.46
N ALA A 134 0.87 3.91 14.55
CA ALA A 134 0.86 5.36 14.66
C ALA A 134 -0.54 5.88 14.32
N THR A 135 -0.89 7.03 14.87
CA THR A 135 -2.11 7.77 14.57
C THR A 135 -1.74 9.11 13.95
N ASP A 136 -2.73 9.84 13.47
CA ASP A 136 -2.53 11.19 12.94
C ASP A 136 -1.67 12.05 13.88
N MET A 137 -0.81 12.83 13.28
CA MET A 137 0.10 13.74 13.94
C MET A 137 -0.37 15.19 13.74
N PRO A 138 0.10 16.16 14.53
CA PRO A 138 -0.17 17.57 14.27
C PRO A 138 0.12 17.98 12.81
N SER A 139 1.26 17.51 12.25
CA SER A 139 1.64 17.77 10.86
C SER A 139 0.63 17.28 9.82
N THR A 140 -0.19 16.26 10.13
CA THR A 140 -1.26 15.78 9.26
C THR A 140 -2.24 16.88 8.88
N PHE A 141 -2.51 17.82 9.82
CA PHE A 141 -3.50 18.88 9.63
C PHE A 141 -2.88 20.27 9.51
N ASP A 142 -1.79 20.55 10.22
CA ASP A 142 -1.24 21.89 10.37
C ASP A 142 -0.38 22.30 9.15
N GLU A 143 0.23 21.34 8.45
CA GLU A 143 1.12 21.62 7.33
C GLU A 143 0.42 21.75 5.97
N LYS A 144 -0.91 21.64 5.93
CA LYS A 144 -1.74 21.87 4.73
C LYS A 144 -1.23 21.10 3.50
N SER A 145 -0.89 19.83 3.67
CA SER A 145 -0.37 18.95 2.63
C SER A 145 -1.28 17.74 2.43
N MET A 146 -1.67 17.47 1.20
CA MET A 146 -2.45 16.28 0.86
C MET A 146 -1.63 15.00 1.04
N ILE A 147 -0.31 15.05 0.80
CA ILE A 147 0.61 13.91 1.05
C ILE A 147 0.61 13.54 2.53
N LYS A 148 0.66 14.53 3.43
CA LYS A 148 0.60 14.29 4.87
C LYS A 148 -0.80 13.85 5.33
N LEU A 149 -1.83 14.41 4.72
CA LEU A 149 -3.22 14.08 5.02
C LEU A 149 -3.55 12.60 4.75
N VAL A 150 -2.95 11.99 3.74
CA VAL A 150 -3.11 10.55 3.45
C VAL A 150 -2.17 9.65 4.24
N GLY A 151 -1.41 10.20 5.20
CA GLY A 151 -0.68 9.43 6.19
C GLY A 151 0.82 9.23 5.95
N PHE A 152 1.49 10.10 5.18
CA PHE A 152 2.93 10.01 4.96
C PHE A 152 3.74 10.00 6.26
N ASP A 153 3.52 11.00 7.14
CA ASP A 153 4.26 11.13 8.40
C ASP A 153 3.94 9.99 9.38
N LEU A 154 2.72 9.55 9.41
CA LEU A 154 2.26 8.40 10.20
C LEU A 154 2.95 7.09 9.73
N THR A 155 3.03 6.86 8.42
CA THR A 155 3.73 5.72 7.83
C THR A 155 5.21 5.76 8.17
N LYS A 156 5.86 6.90 7.97
CA LYS A 156 7.27 7.12 8.32
C LYS A 156 7.53 6.84 9.80
N LYS A 157 6.69 7.38 10.69
CA LYS A 157 6.83 7.18 12.14
C LYS A 157 6.66 5.73 12.57
N ALA A 158 5.73 5.00 11.94
CA ALA A 158 5.55 3.58 12.20
C ALA A 158 6.76 2.77 11.71
N ALA A 159 7.26 3.05 10.51
CA ALA A 159 8.46 2.41 9.95
C ALA A 159 9.69 2.63 10.82
N GLU A 160 9.97 3.87 11.24
CA GLU A 160 11.09 4.20 12.13
C GLU A 160 11.05 3.38 13.44
N LYS A 161 9.86 3.24 14.04
CA LYS A 161 9.69 2.43 15.25
C LYS A 161 10.00 0.94 15.00
N VAL A 162 9.55 0.39 13.87
CA VAL A 162 9.80 -1.01 13.51
C VAL A 162 11.29 -1.23 13.23
N TYR A 163 11.95 -0.33 12.51
CA TYR A 163 13.38 -0.41 12.25
C TYR A 163 14.20 -0.38 13.55
N VAL A 164 13.84 0.48 14.48
CA VAL A 164 14.49 0.49 15.81
C VAL A 164 14.25 -0.81 16.59
N GLN A 165 13.02 -1.35 16.57
CA GLN A 165 12.69 -2.60 17.26
C GLN A 165 13.43 -3.81 16.70
N SER A 166 13.48 -3.90 15.37
CA SER A 166 14.11 -5.03 14.66
C SER A 166 15.63 -4.95 14.61
N GLY A 167 16.21 -3.76 14.78
CA GLY A 167 17.63 -3.52 14.51
C GLY A 167 18.01 -3.57 13.04
N LEU A 168 17.02 -3.52 12.14
CA LEU A 168 17.19 -3.52 10.68
C LEU A 168 16.80 -2.15 10.11
N GLY A 169 17.22 -1.86 8.88
CA GLY A 169 16.87 -0.65 8.16
C GLY A 169 16.18 -0.94 6.82
N PRO A 170 15.75 0.09 6.11
CA PRO A 170 15.11 -0.07 4.79
C PRO A 170 16.02 -0.73 3.75
N GLU A 171 17.34 -0.73 3.96
CA GLU A 171 18.32 -1.42 3.11
C GLU A 171 18.31 -2.94 3.26
N ASN A 172 17.70 -3.46 4.34
CA ASN A 172 17.57 -4.88 4.63
C ASN A 172 16.21 -5.46 4.20
N VAL A 173 15.37 -4.65 3.55
CA VAL A 173 14.04 -5.07 3.13
C VAL A 173 14.09 -5.61 1.71
N ASP A 174 13.74 -6.88 1.53
CA ASP A 174 13.69 -7.55 0.23
C ASP A 174 12.27 -7.56 -0.36
N VAL A 175 11.25 -7.67 0.49
CA VAL A 175 9.84 -7.79 0.10
C VAL A 175 8.95 -6.91 0.95
N VAL A 176 8.01 -6.22 0.31
CA VAL A 176 7.00 -5.42 0.99
C VAL A 176 5.60 -5.73 0.45
N GLU A 177 4.68 -6.03 1.33
CA GLU A 177 3.25 -5.94 1.07
C GLU A 177 2.73 -4.68 1.74
N LEU A 178 2.32 -3.69 0.99
CA LEU A 178 1.89 -2.37 1.49
C LEU A 178 0.44 -2.06 1.10
N HIS A 179 -0.08 -0.94 1.62
CA HIS A 179 -1.46 -0.52 1.39
C HIS A 179 -1.54 0.35 0.13
N ASP A 180 -1.74 -0.28 -1.01
CA ASP A 180 -1.91 0.34 -2.32
C ASP A 180 -3.39 0.44 -2.72
N CYS A 181 -4.23 1.05 -1.89
CA CYS A 181 -5.62 1.28 -2.27
C CYS A 181 -5.74 2.09 -3.58
N PHE A 182 -4.73 2.91 -3.86
CA PHE A 182 -4.52 3.66 -5.10
C PHE A 182 -3.02 3.66 -5.44
N SER A 183 -2.68 3.67 -6.72
CA SER A 183 -1.28 3.70 -7.18
C SER A 183 -0.48 4.88 -6.60
N CYS A 184 -1.14 6.04 -6.39
CA CYS A 184 -0.52 7.20 -5.75
C CYS A 184 -0.07 6.88 -4.31
N ASN A 185 -0.87 6.12 -3.55
CA ASN A 185 -0.52 5.78 -2.18
C ASN A 185 0.67 4.83 -2.11
N GLU A 186 0.77 3.87 -3.01
CA GLU A 186 1.93 2.98 -3.08
C GLU A 186 3.21 3.79 -3.32
N LEU A 187 3.20 4.69 -4.30
CA LEU A 187 4.35 5.53 -4.63
C LEU A 187 4.78 6.40 -3.43
N ILE A 188 3.85 7.07 -2.76
CA ILE A 188 4.10 7.87 -1.55
C ILE A 188 4.64 6.99 -0.40
N THR A 189 4.15 5.77 -0.29
CA THR A 189 4.55 4.82 0.75
C THR A 189 6.01 4.36 0.58
N TYR A 190 6.55 4.26 -0.64
CA TYR A 190 7.97 3.97 -0.84
C TYR A 190 8.87 4.95 -0.10
N GLU A 191 8.54 6.23 -0.17
CA GLU A 191 9.27 7.30 0.51
C GLU A 191 9.04 7.26 2.03
N GLY A 192 7.81 6.99 2.46
CA GLY A 192 7.46 6.85 3.87
C GLY A 192 8.16 5.70 4.56
N LEU A 193 8.39 4.59 3.86
CA LEU A 193 9.16 3.44 4.33
C LEU A 193 10.68 3.63 4.20
N GLY A 194 11.14 4.69 3.53
CA GLY A 194 12.57 4.94 3.29
C GLY A 194 13.19 4.04 2.22
N LEU A 195 12.39 3.39 1.35
CA LEU A 195 12.89 2.58 0.24
C LEU A 195 13.62 3.43 -0.79
N CYS A 196 13.21 4.68 -0.93
CA CYS A 196 13.87 5.72 -1.70
C CYS A 196 13.79 7.07 -0.97
N PRO A 197 14.63 8.06 -1.33
CA PRO A 197 14.53 9.42 -0.78
C PRO A 197 13.21 10.11 -1.14
N VAL A 198 12.74 11.03 -0.30
CA VAL A 198 11.56 11.86 -0.57
C VAL A 198 11.72 12.62 -1.89
N GLY A 199 10.70 12.58 -2.74
CA GLY A 199 10.68 13.16 -4.08
C GLY A 199 11.36 12.31 -5.16
N LYS A 200 11.83 11.10 -4.82
CA LYS A 200 12.54 10.20 -5.76
C LYS A 200 11.77 8.91 -6.09
N ALA A 201 10.53 8.81 -5.65
CA ALA A 201 9.74 7.61 -5.93
C ALA A 201 9.44 7.42 -7.44
N GLY A 202 9.35 8.49 -8.23
CA GLY A 202 9.23 8.39 -9.69
C GLY A 202 10.45 7.71 -10.32
N GLU A 203 11.66 8.16 -9.97
CA GLU A 203 12.92 7.54 -10.42
C GLU A 203 13.05 6.09 -9.94
N PHE A 204 12.59 5.80 -8.72
CA PHE A 204 12.57 4.46 -8.15
C PHE A 204 11.67 3.49 -8.94
N VAL A 205 10.52 3.99 -9.41
CA VAL A 205 9.60 3.24 -10.29
C VAL A 205 10.22 3.05 -11.68
N ASP A 206 10.76 4.10 -12.27
CA ASP A 206 11.33 4.07 -13.63
C ASP A 206 12.53 3.13 -13.75
N SER A 207 13.34 3.03 -12.70
CA SER A 207 14.47 2.10 -12.66
C SER A 207 14.05 0.63 -12.46
N GLY A 208 12.77 0.34 -12.21
CA GLY A 208 12.30 -1.00 -11.87
C GLY A 208 12.75 -1.48 -10.50
N ALA A 209 13.21 -0.57 -9.63
CA ALA A 209 13.71 -0.92 -8.29
C ALA A 209 12.63 -1.48 -7.34
N ASN A 210 11.34 -1.31 -7.70
CA ASN A 210 10.17 -1.72 -6.92
C ASN A 210 9.54 -3.06 -7.36
N THR A 211 10.21 -3.83 -8.21
CA THR A 211 9.67 -5.09 -8.76
C THR A 211 10.73 -6.18 -8.80
N TYR A 212 10.37 -7.35 -9.31
CA TYR A 212 11.27 -8.50 -9.45
C TYR A 212 12.56 -8.13 -10.22
N GLY A 213 13.69 -8.49 -9.64
CA GLY A 213 15.01 -8.12 -10.15
C GLY A 213 15.48 -6.72 -9.76
N GLY A 214 14.63 -5.93 -9.09
CA GLY A 214 14.98 -4.62 -8.55
C GLY A 214 15.51 -4.68 -7.11
N LYS A 215 15.56 -3.52 -6.46
CA LYS A 215 16.07 -3.38 -5.09
C LYS A 215 15.17 -4.05 -4.04
N VAL A 216 13.85 -3.92 -4.21
CA VAL A 216 12.84 -4.50 -3.31
C VAL A 216 11.62 -4.89 -4.11
N VAL A 217 11.06 -6.06 -3.87
CA VAL A 217 9.81 -6.45 -4.53
C VAL A 217 8.63 -5.97 -3.70
N THR A 218 7.87 -5.03 -4.26
CA THR A 218 6.68 -4.51 -3.61
C THR A 218 5.41 -5.15 -4.17
N ASN A 219 4.52 -5.55 -3.26
CA ASN A 219 3.25 -6.21 -3.59
C ASN A 219 3.40 -7.41 -4.54
N PRO A 220 4.22 -8.45 -4.22
CA PRO A 220 4.31 -9.65 -5.05
C PRO A 220 2.97 -10.36 -5.22
N SER A 221 2.02 -10.15 -4.30
CA SER A 221 0.65 -10.69 -4.41
C SER A 221 -0.23 -10.01 -5.46
N GLY A 222 0.22 -8.88 -6.04
CA GLY A 222 -0.57 -8.01 -6.91
C GLY A 222 -1.15 -6.79 -6.18
N GLY A 223 -0.88 -6.66 -4.88
CA GLY A 223 -1.36 -5.55 -4.05
C GLY A 223 -2.88 -5.47 -3.96
N LEU A 224 -3.38 -4.43 -3.31
CA LEU A 224 -4.82 -4.17 -3.20
C LEU A 224 -5.44 -3.84 -4.55
N LEU A 225 -4.67 -3.21 -5.44
CA LEU A 225 -5.13 -2.80 -6.77
C LEU A 225 -5.65 -3.98 -7.59
N SER A 226 -5.01 -5.13 -7.50
CA SER A 226 -5.33 -6.28 -8.32
C SER A 226 -5.82 -7.48 -7.52
N LYS A 227 -5.20 -7.78 -6.38
CA LYS A 227 -5.63 -8.86 -5.48
C LYS A 227 -7.03 -8.60 -4.91
N GLY A 228 -7.37 -7.33 -4.67
CA GLY A 228 -8.58 -6.91 -4.00
C GLY A 228 -8.34 -6.34 -2.61
N HIS A 229 -9.32 -5.60 -2.09
CA HIS A 229 -9.21 -4.88 -0.82
C HIS A 229 -10.41 -5.13 0.11
N PRO A 230 -10.59 -6.35 0.65
CA PRO A 230 -11.55 -6.58 1.71
C PRO A 230 -11.00 -5.97 3.00
N LEU A 231 -11.48 -4.77 3.40
CA LEU A 231 -10.87 -3.88 4.39
C LEU A 231 -10.39 -4.55 5.66
N GLY A 232 -11.22 -5.39 6.28
CA GLY A 232 -10.85 -6.08 7.53
C GLY A 232 -9.92 -7.27 7.35
N ALA A 233 -9.76 -7.79 6.13
CA ALA A 233 -8.96 -8.97 5.82
C ALA A 233 -7.61 -8.63 5.15
N THR A 234 -7.48 -7.44 4.56
CA THR A 234 -6.30 -7.07 3.76
C THR A 234 -4.98 -7.24 4.50
N GLY A 235 -4.87 -6.78 5.74
CA GLY A 235 -3.64 -6.92 6.53
C GLY A 235 -3.26 -8.38 6.77
N LEU A 236 -4.24 -9.27 6.95
CA LEU A 236 -4.00 -10.70 7.10
C LEU A 236 -3.63 -11.37 5.77
N ALA A 237 -4.16 -10.88 4.65
CA ALA A 237 -3.74 -11.33 3.32
C ALA A 237 -2.28 -10.92 3.01
N GLN A 238 -1.85 -9.74 3.44
CA GLN A 238 -0.45 -9.31 3.38
C GLN A 238 0.45 -10.21 4.24
N CYS A 239 0.05 -10.51 5.48
CA CYS A 239 0.76 -11.47 6.33
C CYS A 239 0.82 -12.87 5.71
N TYR A 240 -0.23 -13.31 5.05
CA TYR A 240 -0.26 -14.59 4.32
C TYR A 240 0.83 -14.62 3.25
N GLU A 241 0.87 -13.63 2.37
CA GLU A 241 1.88 -13.56 1.30
C GLU A 241 3.31 -13.53 1.88
N LEU A 242 3.58 -12.64 2.84
CA LEU A 242 4.91 -12.53 3.45
C LEU A 242 5.32 -13.82 4.18
N THR A 243 4.38 -14.51 4.82
CA THR A 243 4.65 -15.81 5.45
C THR A 243 5.06 -16.86 4.41
N HIS A 244 4.40 -16.89 3.26
CA HIS A 244 4.77 -17.80 2.16
C HIS A 244 6.10 -17.42 1.52
N GLN A 245 6.40 -16.15 1.38
CA GLN A 245 7.70 -15.66 0.91
C GLN A 245 8.83 -16.13 1.84
N LEU A 246 8.69 -15.93 3.15
CA LEU A 246 9.69 -16.34 4.14
C LEU A 246 9.85 -17.86 4.25
N ARG A 247 8.79 -18.63 3.95
CA ARG A 247 8.84 -20.10 3.93
C ARG A 247 9.37 -20.70 2.63
N GLY A 248 9.59 -19.88 1.60
CA GLY A 248 9.96 -20.37 0.27
C GLY A 248 8.82 -21.13 -0.44
N THR A 249 7.57 -20.80 -0.13
CA THR A 249 6.36 -21.50 -0.62
C THR A 249 5.39 -20.56 -1.36
N ALA A 250 5.90 -19.45 -1.89
CA ALA A 250 5.09 -18.49 -2.65
C ALA A 250 4.95 -18.86 -4.15
N ASP A 251 5.32 -20.08 -4.54
CA ASP A 251 5.25 -20.59 -5.90
C ASP A 251 5.92 -19.65 -6.93
N GLN A 252 5.22 -19.28 -7.99
CA GLN A 252 5.76 -18.39 -9.02
C GLN A 252 5.98 -16.94 -8.53
N ARG A 253 5.40 -16.57 -7.39
CA ARG A 253 5.60 -15.25 -6.77
C ARG A 253 6.82 -15.20 -5.85
N GLN A 254 7.55 -16.31 -5.67
CA GLN A 254 8.70 -16.36 -4.78
C GLN A 254 9.78 -15.38 -5.20
N VAL A 255 10.09 -14.44 -4.32
CA VAL A 255 11.23 -13.53 -4.43
C VAL A 255 12.51 -14.29 -4.08
N LYS A 256 13.54 -14.10 -4.87
CA LYS A 256 14.84 -14.82 -4.76
C LYS A 256 15.92 -13.85 -4.30
#